data_126963214091c87bd38cc88d747fe4ee
#
_entry.id   126963214091c87bd38cc88d747fe4ee
#
_cell.length_a   1.000
_cell.length_b   1.000
_cell.length_c   1.000
_cell.angle_alpha   90.00
_cell.angle_beta   90.00
_cell.angle_gamma   90.00
#
_symmetry.space_group_name_H-M   'P 1'
#
loop_
_entity.id
_entity.type
_entity.pdbx_description
1 polymer ?
#
loop_
_entity_poly.entity_id
_entity_poly.type
_entity_poly.pdbx_seq_one_letter_code
_entity_poly.pdbx_strand_id
1 'polypeptide(L)'
;MKPTVIDPQMTTRAAAFDLWMNAPNPMVTFFKTLDVTPLVRLSRKRGLKFNMLLCWCIGKAASKIKEFYLLPFGRELLQYDSIAVNTIVKNKTGEVSSCDVPFSNDLAQFSADYLRLTREAAERCENHDLTDRMVIGTSAIVDTEIDGAVGMNSGIFNNPFLIWGKYQKGLFRTTLKLSFQFHHTQMDGAHAGRFLARLQETINRI
;
A
#
# COMPACT_ATOMS: atom_id res chain seq x y z
N MET A 1 2.86 0.61 -19.43
CA MET A 1 3.62 -0.50 -20.12
C MET A 1 3.48 -1.77 -19.30
N LYS A 2 3.48 -2.95 -19.94
CA LYS A 2 3.49 -4.21 -19.19
C LYS A 2 4.79 -4.33 -18.37
N PRO A 3 4.80 -5.03 -17.22
CA PRO A 3 6.02 -5.25 -16.47
C PRO A 3 7.05 -6.03 -17.31
N THR A 4 8.32 -5.80 -17.00
CA THR A 4 9.44 -6.50 -17.62
C THR A 4 9.90 -7.60 -16.68
N VAL A 5 10.09 -8.82 -17.20
CA VAL A 5 10.78 -9.89 -16.46
C VAL A 5 12.26 -9.53 -16.42
N ILE A 6 12.83 -9.49 -15.24
CA ILE A 6 14.26 -9.19 -15.04
C ILE A 6 14.98 -10.37 -14.41
N ASP A 7 16.29 -10.50 -14.75
CA ASP A 7 17.14 -11.48 -14.10
C ASP A 7 17.42 -11.04 -12.63
N PRO A 8 16.99 -11.82 -11.63
CA PRO A 8 17.24 -11.51 -10.23
C PRO A 8 18.74 -11.34 -9.90
N GLN A 9 19.62 -12.07 -10.62
CA GLN A 9 21.07 -12.00 -10.43
C GLN A 9 21.66 -10.62 -10.80
N MET A 10 20.95 -9.85 -11.63
CA MET A 10 21.32 -8.49 -12.03
C MET A 10 20.78 -7.42 -11.06
N THR A 11 20.20 -7.84 -9.93
CA THR A 11 19.60 -6.96 -8.92
C THR A 11 20.28 -7.09 -7.55
N THR A 12 20.03 -6.15 -6.67
CA THR A 12 20.42 -6.27 -5.25
C THR A 12 19.63 -7.33 -4.49
N ARG A 13 18.71 -8.02 -5.16
CA ARG A 13 17.82 -9.04 -4.58
C ARG A 13 18.19 -10.47 -4.94
N ALA A 14 19.32 -10.71 -5.62
CA ALA A 14 19.76 -12.03 -6.06
C ALA A 14 19.72 -13.08 -4.92
N ALA A 15 20.47 -12.85 -3.85
CA ALA A 15 20.53 -13.78 -2.70
C ALA A 15 19.16 -13.95 -2.01
N ALA A 16 18.37 -12.87 -1.91
CA ALA A 16 17.03 -12.95 -1.34
C ALA A 16 16.05 -13.71 -2.26
N PHE A 17 16.22 -13.60 -3.56
CA PHE A 17 15.43 -14.35 -4.53
C PHE A 17 15.71 -15.86 -4.38
N ASP A 18 16.96 -16.25 -4.40
CA ASP A 18 17.35 -17.68 -4.26
C ASP A 18 16.86 -18.28 -2.95
N LEU A 19 16.93 -17.52 -1.85
CA LEU A 19 16.56 -18.02 -0.52
C LEU A 19 15.04 -18.05 -0.30
N TRP A 20 14.31 -17.02 -0.72
CA TRP A 20 12.92 -16.80 -0.29
C TRP A 20 11.86 -17.10 -1.35
N MET A 21 12.24 -17.19 -2.64
CA MET A 21 11.25 -17.39 -3.69
C MET A 21 10.48 -18.70 -3.56
N ASN A 22 11.14 -19.74 -3.07
CA ASN A 22 10.55 -21.06 -2.87
C ASN A 22 10.25 -21.36 -1.39
N ALA A 23 10.39 -20.38 -0.50
CA ALA A 23 10.10 -20.59 0.92
C ALA A 23 8.59 -20.81 1.14
N PRO A 24 8.18 -21.72 2.04
CA PRO A 24 6.75 -21.97 2.30
C PRO A 24 6.00 -20.74 2.79
N ASN A 25 6.67 -19.83 3.51
CA ASN A 25 6.13 -18.57 3.96
C ASN A 25 7.18 -17.46 3.84
N PRO A 26 7.25 -16.80 2.66
CA PRO A 26 8.20 -15.72 2.42
C PRO A 26 7.69 -14.34 2.88
N MET A 27 6.48 -14.26 3.46
CA MET A 27 5.89 -13.00 3.87
C MET A 27 6.36 -12.58 5.25
N VAL A 28 6.68 -11.30 5.40
CA VAL A 28 7.07 -10.66 6.67
C VAL A 28 6.10 -9.53 6.97
N THR A 29 5.66 -9.41 8.23
CA THR A 29 4.76 -8.33 8.65
C THR A 29 5.41 -7.50 9.74
N PHE A 30 5.45 -6.19 9.53
CA PHE A 30 5.85 -5.20 10.54
C PHE A 30 4.62 -4.45 11.06
N PHE A 31 4.60 -4.21 12.36
CA PHE A 31 3.59 -3.40 13.01
C PHE A 31 4.19 -2.04 13.37
N LYS A 32 3.46 -0.98 13.08
CA LYS A 32 3.91 0.39 13.35
C LYS A 32 2.75 1.27 13.82
N THR A 33 3.00 2.06 14.86
CA THR A 33 2.12 3.16 15.24
C THR A 33 2.62 4.44 14.56
N LEU A 34 1.74 5.11 13.80
CA LEU A 34 1.99 6.37 13.13
C LEU A 34 1.31 7.53 13.87
N ASP A 35 1.94 8.68 13.92
CA ASP A 35 1.27 9.93 14.27
C ASP A 35 0.57 10.47 13.01
N VAL A 36 -0.73 10.41 12.99
CA VAL A 36 -1.58 10.86 11.87
C VAL A 36 -2.28 12.19 12.16
N THR A 37 -1.85 12.91 13.20
CA THR A 37 -2.41 14.21 13.57
C THR A 37 -2.45 15.19 12.40
N PRO A 38 -1.39 15.34 11.57
CA PRO A 38 -1.42 16.23 10.41
C PRO A 38 -2.46 15.81 9.37
N LEU A 39 -2.59 14.51 9.08
CA LEU A 39 -3.59 14.00 8.13
C LEU A 39 -5.02 14.29 8.60
N VAL A 40 -5.31 14.06 9.88
CA VAL A 40 -6.65 14.29 10.44
C VAL A 40 -6.98 15.78 10.42
N ARG A 41 -6.00 16.65 10.70
CA ARG A 41 -6.19 18.12 10.59
C ARG A 41 -6.46 18.55 9.15
N LEU A 42 -5.66 18.06 8.19
CA LEU A 42 -5.83 18.38 6.78
C LEU A 42 -7.17 17.86 6.23
N SER A 43 -7.52 16.61 6.55
CA SER A 43 -8.80 16.00 6.20
C SER A 43 -9.98 16.89 6.59
N ARG A 44 -9.99 17.35 7.85
CA ARG A 44 -11.05 18.23 8.37
C ARG A 44 -11.02 19.62 7.76
N LYS A 45 -9.85 20.22 7.64
CA LYS A 45 -9.69 21.60 7.10
C LYS A 45 -10.12 21.71 5.64
N ARG A 46 -9.85 20.67 4.83
CA ARG A 46 -10.11 20.67 3.38
C ARG A 46 -11.27 19.78 2.94
N GLY A 47 -11.94 19.07 3.86
CA GLY A 47 -13.02 18.14 3.51
C GLY A 47 -12.53 16.91 2.72
N LEU A 48 -11.24 16.55 2.81
CA LEU A 48 -10.66 15.41 2.10
C LEU A 48 -10.83 14.12 2.89
N LYS A 49 -11.04 13.00 2.20
CA LYS A 49 -11.15 11.68 2.85
C LYS A 49 -9.80 11.28 3.48
N PHE A 50 -9.82 10.90 4.76
CA PHE A 50 -8.62 10.46 5.49
C PHE A 50 -7.91 9.28 4.80
N ASN A 51 -8.66 8.24 4.40
CA ASN A 51 -8.08 7.08 3.72
C ASN A 51 -7.42 7.45 2.39
N MET A 52 -8.01 8.36 1.61
CA MET A 52 -7.40 8.88 0.38
C MET A 52 -6.04 9.57 0.68
N LEU A 53 -5.99 10.41 1.70
CA LEU A 53 -4.75 11.09 2.11
C LEU A 53 -3.67 10.10 2.56
N LEU A 54 -4.07 9.07 3.32
CA LEU A 54 -3.13 8.03 3.76
C LEU A 54 -2.62 7.19 2.57
N CYS A 55 -3.50 6.80 1.64
CA CYS A 55 -3.12 6.12 0.39
C CYS A 55 -2.13 6.97 -0.43
N TRP A 56 -2.35 8.27 -0.54
CA TRP A 56 -1.40 9.17 -1.20
C TRP A 56 -0.03 9.20 -0.50
N CYS A 57 -0.01 9.30 0.83
CA CYS A 57 1.23 9.26 1.60
C CYS A 57 1.98 7.92 1.43
N ILE A 58 1.26 6.80 1.38
CA ILE A 58 1.81 5.47 1.12
C ILE A 58 2.47 5.46 -0.26
N GLY A 59 1.76 5.86 -1.32
CA GLY A 59 2.30 5.94 -2.67
C GLY A 59 3.52 6.85 -2.76
N LYS A 60 3.48 8.02 -2.11
CA LYS A 60 4.59 8.97 -2.10
C LYS A 60 5.83 8.45 -1.36
N ALA A 61 5.66 7.76 -0.25
CA ALA A 61 6.76 7.14 0.47
C ALA A 61 7.38 5.99 -0.35
N ALA A 62 6.53 5.13 -0.93
CA ALA A 62 6.93 3.97 -1.72
C ALA A 62 7.63 4.37 -3.03
N SER A 63 7.19 5.42 -3.71
CA SER A 63 7.76 5.88 -4.99
C SER A 63 9.25 6.27 -4.90
N LYS A 64 9.80 6.42 -3.71
CA LYS A 64 11.22 6.75 -3.46
C LYS A 64 12.08 5.53 -3.10
N ILE A 65 11.52 4.33 -3.20
CA ILE A 65 12.18 3.08 -2.82
C ILE A 65 12.10 2.11 -3.99
N LYS A 66 13.24 1.74 -4.54
CA LYS A 66 13.34 0.93 -5.77
C LYS A 66 12.64 -0.42 -5.66
N GLU A 67 12.68 -1.03 -4.49
CA GLU A 67 12.10 -2.33 -4.21
C GLU A 67 10.57 -2.35 -4.38
N PHE A 68 9.89 -1.20 -4.27
CA PHE A 68 8.46 -1.09 -4.57
C PHE A 68 8.12 -1.14 -6.07
N TYR A 69 9.11 -1.20 -6.93
CA TYR A 69 8.93 -1.41 -8.38
C TYR A 69 9.18 -2.85 -8.80
N LEU A 70 9.50 -3.73 -7.85
CA LEU A 70 9.74 -5.15 -8.07
C LEU A 70 8.57 -5.97 -7.52
N LEU A 71 8.20 -7.05 -8.21
CA LEU A 71 7.19 -7.99 -7.73
C LEU A 71 7.64 -9.42 -8.02
N PRO A 72 7.82 -10.27 -7.00
CA PRO A 72 7.97 -11.71 -7.18
C PRO A 72 6.65 -12.29 -7.69
N PHE A 73 6.68 -12.95 -8.84
CA PHE A 73 5.49 -13.55 -9.45
C PHE A 73 5.81 -14.91 -10.06
N GLY A 74 5.13 -15.96 -9.61
CA GLY A 74 5.45 -17.32 -10.01
C GLY A 74 6.91 -17.68 -9.67
N ARG A 75 7.77 -17.82 -10.67
CA ARG A 75 9.22 -18.04 -10.53
C ARG A 75 10.04 -16.90 -11.10
N GLU A 76 9.43 -15.76 -11.33
CA GLU A 76 10.03 -14.60 -11.96
C GLU A 76 10.08 -13.41 -11.04
N LEU A 77 10.94 -12.46 -11.35
CA LEU A 77 10.95 -11.13 -10.75
C LEU A 77 10.51 -10.13 -11.80
N LEU A 78 9.36 -9.51 -11.57
CA LEU A 78 8.80 -8.49 -12.45
C LEU A 78 9.28 -7.11 -12.01
N GLN A 79 9.60 -6.25 -12.97
CA GLN A 79 9.90 -4.83 -12.76
C GLN A 79 8.84 -3.97 -13.44
N TYR A 80 8.36 -2.98 -12.72
CA TYR A 80 7.40 -1.98 -13.16
C TYR A 80 8.02 -0.59 -13.20
N ASP A 81 7.53 0.27 -14.08
CA ASP A 81 7.97 1.68 -14.19
C ASP A 81 7.16 2.62 -13.31
N SER A 82 6.03 2.17 -12.81
CA SER A 82 5.10 2.98 -12.02
C SER A 82 4.38 2.15 -10.96
N ILE A 83 3.82 2.85 -9.98
CA ILE A 83 3.07 2.22 -8.88
C ILE A 83 1.62 2.70 -8.87
N ALA A 84 0.76 1.89 -8.28
CA ALA A 84 -0.60 2.23 -7.90
C ALA A 84 -0.83 1.87 -6.43
N VAL A 85 -1.82 2.48 -5.82
CA VAL A 85 -2.27 2.12 -4.47
C VAL A 85 -3.69 1.59 -4.55
N ASN A 86 -3.85 0.36 -4.13
CA ASN A 86 -5.17 -0.29 -4.06
C ASN A 86 -5.92 0.20 -2.83
N THR A 87 -7.22 0.28 -2.95
CA THR A 87 -8.13 0.51 -1.82
C THR A 87 -9.39 -0.33 -1.97
N ILE A 88 -9.96 -0.74 -0.85
CA ILE A 88 -11.22 -1.48 -0.82
C ILE A 88 -12.36 -0.51 -0.57
N VAL A 89 -13.42 -0.63 -1.34
CA VAL A 89 -14.62 0.21 -1.23
C VAL A 89 -15.86 -0.65 -1.05
N LYS A 90 -16.79 -0.20 -0.21
CA LYS A 90 -18.11 -0.80 -0.11
C LYS A 90 -18.91 -0.42 -1.35
N ASN A 91 -19.45 -1.39 -2.05
CA ASN A 91 -20.26 -1.18 -3.26
C ASN A 91 -21.76 -1.09 -2.93
N LYS A 92 -22.57 -0.80 -3.95
CA LYS A 92 -24.01 -0.59 -3.77
C LYS A 92 -24.79 -1.85 -3.38
N THR A 93 -24.23 -3.06 -3.55
CA THR A 93 -24.85 -4.31 -3.08
C THR A 93 -24.55 -4.58 -1.60
N GLY A 94 -23.67 -3.79 -0.98
CA GLY A 94 -23.23 -3.97 0.40
C GLY A 94 -22.00 -4.84 0.54
N GLU A 95 -21.50 -5.42 -0.54
CA GLU A 95 -20.23 -6.14 -0.65
C GLU A 95 -19.06 -5.16 -0.85
N VAL A 96 -17.88 -5.67 -1.16
CA VAL A 96 -16.69 -4.87 -1.41
C VAL A 96 -16.19 -5.03 -2.84
N SER A 97 -15.65 -3.95 -3.39
CA SER A 97 -14.90 -3.94 -4.63
C SER A 97 -13.49 -3.43 -4.40
N SER A 98 -12.53 -3.99 -5.12
CA SER A 98 -11.13 -3.57 -5.13
C SER A 98 -10.95 -2.43 -6.15
N CYS A 99 -10.11 -1.44 -5.82
CA CYS A 99 -9.88 -0.32 -6.71
C CYS A 99 -8.41 0.11 -6.68
N ASP A 100 -7.71 -0.09 -7.79
CA ASP A 100 -6.35 0.39 -7.99
C ASP A 100 -6.37 1.84 -8.46
N VAL A 101 -5.69 2.70 -7.73
CA VAL A 101 -5.56 4.12 -8.05
C VAL A 101 -4.13 4.41 -8.49
N PRO A 102 -3.90 4.89 -9.73
CA PRO A 102 -2.57 5.27 -10.19
C PRO A 102 -1.95 6.31 -9.25
N PHE A 103 -0.71 6.08 -8.82
CA PHE A 103 -0.05 7.07 -7.98
C PHE A 103 0.38 8.29 -8.80
N SER A 104 0.07 9.48 -8.27
CA SER A 104 0.58 10.77 -8.73
C SER A 104 1.25 11.52 -7.57
N ASN A 105 2.38 12.18 -7.84
CA ASN A 105 3.01 13.09 -6.87
C ASN A 105 2.14 14.32 -6.57
N ASP A 106 1.26 14.70 -7.49
CA ASP A 106 0.27 15.77 -7.30
C ASP A 106 -0.92 15.21 -6.50
N LEU A 107 -1.11 15.77 -5.30
CA LEU A 107 -2.21 15.38 -4.42
C LEU A 107 -3.58 15.68 -5.03
N ALA A 108 -3.73 16.78 -5.79
CA ALA A 108 -5.01 17.13 -6.40
C ALA A 108 -5.39 16.12 -7.50
N GLN A 109 -4.44 15.75 -8.35
CA GLN A 109 -4.64 14.71 -9.36
C GLN A 109 -4.95 13.34 -8.72
N PHE A 110 -4.16 12.91 -7.72
CA PHE A 110 -4.42 11.65 -7.03
C PHE A 110 -5.80 11.64 -6.35
N SER A 111 -6.18 12.75 -5.71
CA SER A 111 -7.50 12.88 -5.08
C SER A 111 -8.65 12.78 -6.08
N ALA A 112 -8.51 13.42 -7.24
CA ALA A 112 -9.50 13.35 -8.31
C ALA A 112 -9.66 11.92 -8.83
N ASP A 113 -8.56 11.25 -9.13
CA ASP A 113 -8.56 9.85 -9.59
C ASP A 113 -9.11 8.91 -8.53
N TYR A 114 -8.68 9.05 -7.28
CA TYR A 114 -9.19 8.25 -6.16
C TYR A 114 -10.71 8.36 -6.04
N LEU A 115 -11.25 9.58 -6.04
CA LEU A 115 -12.69 9.80 -5.86
C LEU A 115 -13.50 9.28 -7.06
N ARG A 116 -13.01 9.49 -8.29
CA ARG A 116 -13.65 9.02 -9.50
C ARG A 116 -13.66 7.49 -9.58
N LEU A 117 -12.47 6.86 -9.48
CA LEU A 117 -12.32 5.40 -9.64
C LEU A 117 -13.02 4.62 -8.54
N THR A 118 -12.91 5.08 -7.27
CA THR A 118 -13.62 4.42 -6.17
C THR A 118 -15.15 4.54 -6.29
N ARG A 119 -15.68 5.64 -6.84
CA ARG A 119 -17.09 5.78 -7.13
C ARG A 119 -17.53 4.84 -8.24
N GLU A 120 -16.78 4.79 -9.35
CA GLU A 120 -17.07 3.91 -10.47
C GLU A 120 -17.08 2.43 -10.04
N ALA A 121 -16.08 1.98 -9.28
CA ALA A 121 -16.01 0.62 -8.75
C ALA A 121 -17.19 0.30 -7.82
N ALA A 122 -17.57 1.24 -6.95
CA ALA A 122 -18.70 1.07 -6.04
C ALA A 122 -20.06 1.02 -6.77
N GLU A 123 -20.25 1.87 -7.79
CA GLU A 123 -21.50 1.94 -8.56
C GLU A 123 -21.68 0.73 -9.49
N ARG A 124 -20.59 0.26 -10.12
CA ARG A 124 -20.63 -0.91 -11.02
C ARG A 124 -20.59 -2.25 -10.30
N CYS A 125 -20.19 -2.28 -9.03
CA CYS A 125 -19.92 -3.50 -8.27
C CYS A 125 -18.83 -4.36 -8.93
N GLU A 126 -17.83 -3.72 -9.52
CA GLU A 126 -16.72 -4.35 -10.24
C GLU A 126 -15.40 -3.89 -9.64
N ASN A 127 -14.37 -4.73 -9.76
CA ASN A 127 -13.02 -4.33 -9.43
C ASN A 127 -12.44 -3.44 -10.52
N HIS A 128 -11.57 -2.51 -10.12
CA HIS A 128 -10.74 -1.74 -11.03
C HIS A 128 -9.29 -2.15 -10.83
N ASP A 129 -8.81 -3.05 -11.67
CA ASP A 129 -7.48 -3.65 -11.56
C ASP A 129 -6.53 -3.08 -12.62
N LEU A 130 -5.30 -2.76 -12.20
CA LEU A 130 -4.23 -2.26 -13.05
C LEU A 130 -3.13 -3.32 -13.19
N THR A 131 -2.87 -3.77 -14.40
CA THR A 131 -1.85 -4.80 -14.69
C THR A 131 -0.51 -4.22 -15.16
N ASP A 132 -0.46 -2.92 -15.45
CA ASP A 132 0.71 -2.20 -15.96
C ASP A 132 1.50 -1.45 -14.87
N ARG A 133 1.11 -1.62 -13.60
CA ARG A 133 1.71 -0.95 -12.45
C ARG A 133 1.92 -1.91 -11.30
N MET A 134 2.96 -1.67 -10.50
CA MET A 134 3.11 -2.40 -9.25
C MET A 134 2.10 -1.85 -8.23
N VAL A 135 1.19 -2.72 -7.82
CA VAL A 135 0.09 -2.35 -6.91
C VAL A 135 0.50 -2.55 -5.47
N ILE A 136 0.34 -1.53 -4.64
CA ILE A 136 0.44 -1.62 -3.18
C ILE A 136 -0.97 -1.82 -2.64
N GLY A 137 -1.24 -3.00 -2.08
CA GLY A 137 -2.54 -3.32 -1.51
C GLY A 137 -2.81 -2.56 -0.22
N THR A 138 -4.05 -2.12 -0.01
CA THR A 138 -4.47 -1.56 1.29
C THR A 138 -5.85 -2.04 1.70
N SER A 139 -6.04 -2.17 3.02
CA SER A 139 -7.36 -2.45 3.61
C SER A 139 -7.54 -1.60 4.86
N ALA A 140 -8.69 -0.94 4.96
CA ALA A 140 -9.04 -0.07 6.08
C ALA A 140 -10.29 -0.59 6.79
N ILE A 141 -10.17 -0.89 8.09
CA ILE A 141 -11.28 -1.22 8.97
C ILE A 141 -11.68 0.07 9.69
N VAL A 142 -12.63 0.82 9.08
CA VAL A 142 -12.90 2.22 9.49
C VAL A 142 -13.67 2.36 10.81
N ASP A 143 -14.39 1.32 11.23
CA ASP A 143 -15.28 1.36 12.39
C ASP A 143 -14.64 0.79 13.66
N THR A 144 -13.55 0.05 13.53
CA THR A 144 -12.90 -0.66 14.64
C THR A 144 -11.43 -0.32 14.75
N GLU A 145 -10.95 -0.13 15.96
CA GLU A 145 -9.53 -0.07 16.27
C GLU A 145 -8.95 -1.49 16.24
N ILE A 146 -7.79 -1.65 15.66
CA ILE A 146 -7.05 -2.92 15.66
C ILE A 146 -5.63 -2.69 16.14
N ASP A 147 -5.03 -3.68 16.78
CA ASP A 147 -3.61 -3.64 17.15
C ASP A 147 -2.70 -4.00 15.99
N GLY A 148 -3.20 -4.80 15.07
CA GLY A 148 -2.53 -5.21 13.85
C GLY A 148 -3.27 -6.34 13.16
N ALA A 149 -2.84 -6.66 11.95
CA ALA A 149 -3.35 -7.78 11.18
C ALA A 149 -2.19 -8.45 10.42
N VAL A 150 -2.26 -9.76 10.27
CA VAL A 150 -1.33 -10.54 9.45
C VAL A 150 -2.14 -11.24 8.38
N GLY A 151 -1.83 -10.97 7.12
CA GLY A 151 -2.41 -11.70 6.01
C GLY A 151 -1.80 -13.11 5.88
N MET A 152 -2.56 -14.03 5.31
CA MET A 152 -2.03 -15.34 4.95
C MET A 152 -1.23 -15.23 3.64
N ASN A 153 -0.13 -15.95 3.56
CA ASN A 153 0.56 -16.16 2.29
C ASN A 153 -0.23 -17.18 1.46
N SER A 154 -0.88 -16.71 0.41
CA SER A 154 -1.60 -17.59 -0.52
C SER A 154 -0.73 -18.07 -1.69
N GLY A 155 0.46 -17.48 -1.88
CA GLY A 155 1.28 -17.67 -3.09
C GLY A 155 0.70 -17.01 -4.35
N ILE A 156 -0.47 -16.37 -4.24
CA ILE A 156 -1.15 -15.71 -5.36
C ILE A 156 -0.85 -14.21 -5.37
N PHE A 157 -0.91 -13.56 -4.20
CA PHE A 157 -0.66 -12.12 -4.05
C PHE A 157 0.61 -11.89 -3.25
N ASN A 158 1.68 -11.51 -3.94
CA ASN A 158 2.99 -11.20 -3.34
C ASN A 158 3.19 -9.68 -3.16
N ASN A 159 2.19 -8.89 -3.48
CA ASN A 159 2.22 -7.44 -3.39
C ASN A 159 2.42 -6.98 -1.94
N PRO A 160 3.14 -5.88 -1.73
CA PRO A 160 3.15 -5.20 -0.44
C PRO A 160 1.73 -4.83 -0.03
N PHE A 161 1.39 -5.06 1.23
CA PHE A 161 0.03 -4.87 1.72
C PHE A 161 0.02 -4.14 3.06
N LEU A 162 -0.85 -3.14 3.20
CA LEU A 162 -1.01 -2.38 4.43
C LEU A 162 -2.44 -2.52 4.96
N ILE A 163 -2.55 -2.79 6.26
CA ILE A 163 -3.84 -2.89 6.94
C ILE A 163 -3.84 -1.95 8.13
N TRP A 164 -4.92 -1.20 8.29
CA TRP A 164 -5.12 -0.34 9.46
C TRP A 164 -6.58 -0.33 9.92
N GLY A 165 -6.76 -0.01 11.20
CA GLY A 165 -8.05 0.21 11.78
C GLY A 165 -8.41 1.70 11.91
N LYS A 166 -9.37 1.99 12.77
CA LYS A 166 -9.73 3.35 13.15
C LYS A 166 -8.57 4.00 13.91
N TYR A 167 -8.29 5.28 13.61
CA TYR A 167 -7.30 6.04 14.35
C TYR A 167 -7.79 6.42 15.76
N GLN A 168 -6.87 6.47 16.71
CA GLN A 168 -7.12 6.79 18.12
C GLN A 168 -6.78 8.26 18.39
N LYS A 169 -7.73 9.00 18.97
CA LYS A 169 -7.49 10.38 19.38
C LYS A 169 -6.98 10.41 20.83
N GLY A 170 -5.74 10.79 21.01
CA GLY A 170 -5.18 11.12 22.32
C GLY A 170 -5.31 12.60 22.63
N LEU A 171 -4.80 13.00 23.80
CA LEU A 171 -4.87 14.39 24.27
C LEU A 171 -4.09 15.35 23.34
N PHE A 172 -2.90 14.97 22.89
CA PHE A 172 -2.02 15.81 22.06
C PHE A 172 -1.83 15.27 20.65
N ARG A 173 -2.03 13.99 20.43
CA ARG A 173 -1.75 13.30 19.15
C ARG A 173 -2.89 12.38 18.78
N THR A 174 -3.04 12.20 17.46
CA THR A 174 -3.90 11.16 16.89
C THR A 174 -3.00 10.09 16.31
N THR A 175 -3.16 8.87 16.73
CA THR A 175 -2.32 7.73 16.33
C THR A 175 -3.10 6.72 15.51
N LEU A 176 -2.39 6.03 14.62
CA LEU A 176 -2.91 4.95 13.81
C LEU A 176 -1.97 3.74 13.90
N LYS A 177 -2.50 2.60 14.32
CA LYS A 177 -1.77 1.32 14.23
C LYS A 177 -1.93 0.76 12.82
N LEU A 178 -0.82 0.33 12.25
CA LEU A 178 -0.72 -0.11 10.87
C LEU A 178 0.14 -1.37 10.81
N SER A 179 -0.32 -2.37 10.06
CA SER A 179 0.46 -3.53 9.65
C SER A 179 0.97 -3.32 8.24
N PHE A 180 2.23 -3.62 8.01
CA PHE A 180 2.86 -3.60 6.70
C PHE A 180 3.45 -4.97 6.41
N GLN A 181 2.87 -5.67 5.44
CA GLN A 181 3.31 -6.98 4.98
C GLN A 181 4.00 -6.87 3.63
N PHE A 182 5.06 -7.65 3.42
CA PHE A 182 5.81 -7.69 2.17
C PHE A 182 6.45 -9.06 1.95
N HIS A 183 6.73 -9.39 0.70
CA HIS A 183 7.46 -10.59 0.32
C HIS A 183 8.97 -10.39 0.53
N HIS A 184 9.65 -11.31 1.22
CA HIS A 184 11.07 -11.15 1.59
C HIS A 184 12.01 -11.14 0.37
N THR A 185 11.61 -11.77 -0.75
CA THR A 185 12.32 -11.64 -2.03
C THR A 185 12.32 -10.19 -2.53
N GLN A 186 11.18 -9.48 -2.40
CA GLN A 186 11.05 -8.11 -2.86
C GLN A 186 11.86 -7.13 -2.02
N MET A 187 11.75 -7.21 -0.69
CA MET A 187 12.43 -6.31 0.22
C MET A 187 12.79 -7.00 1.54
N ASP A 188 13.72 -6.42 2.27
CA ASP A 188 14.11 -6.85 3.62
C ASP A 188 13.71 -5.82 4.68
N GLY A 189 14.05 -6.11 5.94
CA GLY A 189 13.74 -5.25 7.07
C GLY A 189 14.29 -3.82 6.96
N ALA A 190 15.45 -3.63 6.32
CA ALA A 190 16.02 -2.29 6.12
C ALA A 190 15.20 -1.47 5.12
N HIS A 191 14.72 -2.09 4.04
CA HIS A 191 13.85 -1.46 3.06
C HIS A 191 12.50 -1.10 3.66
N ALA A 192 11.89 -2.05 4.38
CA ALA A 192 10.63 -1.86 5.09
C ALA A 192 10.73 -0.77 6.16
N GLY A 193 11.82 -0.75 6.93
CA GLY A 193 12.09 0.30 7.92
C GLY A 193 12.23 1.68 7.30
N ARG A 194 12.95 1.80 6.17
CA ARG A 194 13.05 3.06 5.40
C ARG A 194 11.69 3.52 4.88
N PHE A 195 10.87 2.60 4.39
CA PHE A 195 9.51 2.92 3.95
C PHE A 195 8.67 3.49 5.08
N LEU A 196 8.63 2.83 6.23
CA LEU A 196 7.83 3.27 7.38
C LEU A 196 8.30 4.63 7.94
N ALA A 197 9.62 4.87 7.94
CA ALA A 197 10.18 6.17 8.32
C ALA A 197 9.76 7.27 7.33
N ARG A 198 9.89 7.02 6.01
CA ARG A 198 9.45 7.96 4.96
C ARG A 198 7.95 8.20 4.97
N LEU A 199 7.14 7.19 5.28
CA LEU A 199 5.71 7.34 5.42
C LEU A 199 5.38 8.34 6.55
N GLN A 200 6.01 8.19 7.72
CA GLN A 200 5.83 9.14 8.81
C GLN A 200 6.31 10.55 8.46
N GLU A 201 7.46 10.69 7.79
CA GLU A 201 7.94 11.98 7.31
C GLU A 201 6.98 12.64 6.32
N THR A 202 6.43 11.85 5.39
CA THR A 202 5.44 12.32 4.40
C THR A 202 4.19 12.83 5.10
N ILE A 203 3.71 12.10 6.09
CA ILE A 203 2.56 12.50 6.91
C ILE A 203 2.84 13.81 7.67
N ASN A 204 4.06 13.98 8.18
CA ASN A 204 4.42 15.19 8.94
C ASN A 204 4.52 16.45 8.08
N ARG A 205 4.76 16.28 6.77
CA ARG A 205 4.98 17.38 5.80
C ARG A 205 3.77 17.72 4.92
N ILE A 206 2.63 17.07 5.13
CA ILE A 206 1.45 17.25 4.29
C ILE A 206 0.68 18.57 4.58
#